data_5e9d8204104ece08e232c55d0288d947
#
_entry.id   5e9d8204104ece08e232c55d0288d947
#
_cell.length_a   1.000
_cell.length_b   1.000
_cell.length_c   1.000
_cell.angle_alpha   90.00
_cell.angle_beta   90.00
_cell.angle_gamma   90.00
#
_symmetry.space_group_name_H-M   'P 1'
#
loop_
_entity.id
_entity.type
_entity.pdbx_description
1 polymer ?
#
loop_
_entity_poly.entity_id
_entity_poly.type
_entity_poly.pdbx_seq_one_letter_code
_entity_poly.pdbx_strand_id
1 'polypeptide(L)'
;MNAIQSVLIFMTLIASLSGCATGGGASWTTLIDGVKGLENFNQVGEANWSANDGAIQASQGGKTPAYLVSKNSYQDFMIRAEFWSSDDANSGVFFRCQDPSNITDENCYEANLFDQRPDPTYGTGAIVKVAKVDPMPKAGGKWNVFEITARGTHLVLVLNGVKTADVENSKLTSGPIALQWGQGTIKFRKVEIKPI
;
A
#
# COMPACT_ATOMS: atom_id res chain seq x y z
N MET A 1 57.67 -17.32 64.88
CA MET A 1 56.81 -16.15 64.58
C MET A 1 56.37 -16.33 63.13
N ASN A 2 55.21 -16.94 62.90
CA ASN A 2 54.69 -17.25 61.60
C ASN A 2 53.56 -16.25 61.24
N ALA A 3 53.76 -15.46 60.22
CA ALA A 3 52.76 -14.56 59.67
C ALA A 3 51.84 -15.33 58.69
N ILE A 4 50.54 -15.37 59.02
CA ILE A 4 49.51 -15.94 58.14
C ILE A 4 49.00 -14.83 57.24
N GLN A 5 49.26 -14.95 55.93
CA GLN A 5 48.66 -14.09 54.91
C GLN A 5 47.26 -14.58 54.55
N SER A 6 46.26 -13.76 54.85
CA SER A 6 44.87 -14.00 54.41
C SER A 6 44.67 -13.49 52.99
N VAL A 7 44.35 -14.39 52.07
CA VAL A 7 43.96 -14.04 50.69
C VAL A 7 42.45 -13.80 50.67
N LEU A 8 42.04 -12.55 50.40
CA LEU A 8 40.65 -12.20 50.09
C LEU A 8 40.35 -12.49 48.64
N ILE A 9 39.47 -13.45 48.37
CA ILE A 9 38.96 -13.71 47.02
C ILE A 9 37.75 -12.78 46.79
N PHE A 10 37.90 -11.80 45.91
CA PHE A 10 36.76 -11.01 45.44
C PHE A 10 36.00 -11.80 44.34
N MET A 11 34.81 -12.24 44.70
CA MET A 11 33.88 -12.86 43.74
C MET A 11 33.08 -11.79 43.05
N THR A 12 33.46 -11.43 41.80
CA THR A 12 32.70 -10.51 40.96
C THR A 12 31.48 -11.22 40.37
N LEU A 13 30.30 -10.81 40.87
CA LEU A 13 29.00 -11.26 40.36
C LEU A 13 28.73 -10.55 39.04
N ILE A 14 28.88 -11.24 37.89
CA ILE A 14 28.48 -10.75 36.57
C ILE A 14 26.96 -10.96 36.49
N ALA A 15 26.20 -9.89 36.65
CA ALA A 15 24.76 -9.88 36.35
C ALA A 15 24.58 -9.81 34.83
N SER A 16 24.26 -10.92 34.19
CA SER A 16 23.82 -10.97 32.81
C SER A 16 22.43 -10.35 32.69
N LEU A 17 22.35 -9.10 32.18
CA LEU A 17 21.09 -8.52 31.73
C LEU A 17 20.64 -9.26 30.47
N SER A 18 19.72 -10.21 30.62
CA SER A 18 18.94 -10.74 29.51
C SER A 18 17.97 -9.67 29.07
N GLY A 19 18.36 -8.90 28.04
CA GLY A 19 17.45 -7.99 27.35
C GLY A 19 16.38 -8.81 26.65
N CYS A 20 15.14 -8.79 27.17
CA CYS A 20 13.98 -9.21 26.41
C CYS A 20 13.86 -8.30 25.20
N ALA A 21 14.29 -8.79 24.03
CA ALA A 21 13.89 -8.18 22.75
C ALA A 21 12.37 -8.35 22.62
N THR A 22 11.63 -7.31 22.96
CA THR A 22 10.22 -7.20 22.60
C THR A 22 10.18 -7.15 21.08
N GLY A 23 9.83 -8.26 20.43
CA GLY A 23 9.55 -8.33 19.00
C GLY A 23 8.32 -7.46 18.71
N GLY A 24 8.52 -6.15 18.55
CA GLY A 24 7.52 -5.22 18.07
C GLY A 24 7.22 -5.58 16.62
N GLY A 25 6.13 -6.32 16.36
CA GLY A 25 5.63 -6.49 15.01
C GLY A 25 5.43 -5.12 14.39
N ALA A 26 5.79 -4.96 13.11
CA ALA A 26 5.64 -3.69 12.40
C ALA A 26 4.20 -3.17 12.54
N SER A 27 4.04 -1.91 12.90
CA SER A 27 2.74 -1.24 13.06
C SER A 27 2.24 -0.70 11.72
N TRP A 28 0.92 -0.50 11.62
CA TRP A 28 0.33 0.23 10.51
C TRP A 28 0.78 1.69 10.53
N THR A 29 1.18 2.20 9.37
CA THR A 29 1.44 3.62 9.11
C THR A 29 0.28 4.17 8.30
N THR A 30 -0.38 5.19 8.82
CA THR A 30 -1.49 5.86 8.14
C THR A 30 -0.94 6.88 7.15
N LEU A 31 -1.31 6.74 5.87
CA LEU A 31 -0.95 7.65 4.79
C LEU A 31 -2.05 8.66 4.48
N ILE A 32 -3.32 8.24 4.58
CA ILE A 32 -4.51 9.10 4.48
C ILE A 32 -5.43 8.79 5.67
N ASP A 33 -5.95 9.83 6.31
CA ASP A 33 -6.96 9.76 7.37
C ASP A 33 -7.96 10.91 7.19
N GLY A 34 -9.11 10.61 6.60
CA GLY A 34 -10.10 11.61 6.23
C GLY A 34 -9.53 12.63 5.23
N VAL A 35 -9.46 13.88 5.64
CA VAL A 35 -8.95 15.00 4.83
C VAL A 35 -7.45 15.24 5.00
N LYS A 36 -6.75 14.42 5.78
CA LYS A 36 -5.30 14.55 6.06
C LYS A 36 -4.51 13.54 5.25
N GLY A 37 -3.27 13.87 4.90
CA GLY A 37 -2.32 12.93 4.34
C GLY A 37 -1.82 13.28 2.94
N LEU A 38 -2.30 14.33 2.27
CA LEU A 38 -1.74 14.78 0.98
C LEU A 38 -0.23 15.02 1.06
N GLU A 39 0.26 15.47 2.20
CA GLU A 39 1.68 15.70 2.50
C GLU A 39 2.55 14.43 2.45
N ASN A 40 1.96 13.25 2.51
CA ASN A 40 2.67 11.97 2.42
C ASN A 40 2.98 11.56 0.97
N PHE A 41 2.48 12.33 0.00
CA PHE A 41 2.57 12.01 -1.41
C PHE A 41 3.21 13.14 -2.22
N ASN A 42 3.80 12.77 -3.35
CA ASN A 42 4.12 13.66 -4.44
C ASN A 42 3.02 13.53 -5.51
N GLN A 43 2.56 14.65 -6.07
CA GLN A 43 1.61 14.62 -7.17
C GLN A 43 2.36 14.47 -8.50
N VAL A 44 1.89 13.54 -9.34
CA VAL A 44 2.40 13.30 -10.70
C VAL A 44 1.23 13.39 -11.66
N GLY A 45 1.36 14.17 -12.73
CA GLY A 45 0.27 14.46 -13.64
C GLY A 45 -0.69 15.53 -13.13
N GLU A 46 -1.74 15.78 -13.90
CA GLU A 46 -2.69 16.87 -13.66
C GLU A 46 -4.03 16.32 -13.18
N ALA A 47 -4.29 16.44 -11.88
CA ALA A 47 -5.61 16.20 -11.28
C ALA A 47 -5.88 17.20 -10.17
N ASN A 48 -7.16 17.47 -9.92
CA ASN A 48 -7.63 18.41 -8.89
C ASN A 48 -7.69 17.75 -7.50
N TRP A 49 -6.61 17.10 -7.08
CA TRP A 49 -6.57 16.47 -5.76
C TRP A 49 -6.90 17.48 -4.67
N SER A 50 -7.90 17.15 -3.88
CA SER A 50 -8.40 18.03 -2.82
C SER A 50 -8.81 17.22 -1.58
N ALA A 51 -8.75 17.89 -0.43
CA ALA A 51 -9.17 17.36 0.85
C ALA A 51 -10.58 17.90 1.17
N ASN A 52 -11.61 17.11 0.95
CA ASN A 52 -13.02 17.53 1.11
C ASN A 52 -13.91 16.35 1.49
N ASP A 53 -15.04 16.61 2.14
CA ASP A 53 -16.08 15.62 2.50
C ASP A 53 -15.52 14.36 3.22
N GLY A 54 -14.56 14.56 4.11
CA GLY A 54 -13.97 13.47 4.88
C GLY A 54 -13.06 12.54 4.09
N ALA A 55 -12.53 12.97 2.92
CA ALA A 55 -11.66 12.19 2.07
C ALA A 55 -10.67 13.07 1.28
N ILE A 56 -9.62 12.45 0.78
CA ILE A 56 -8.79 12.97 -0.32
C ILE A 56 -9.45 12.51 -1.62
N GLN A 57 -9.74 13.44 -2.53
CA GLN A 57 -10.49 13.13 -3.76
C GLN A 57 -9.96 13.84 -4.99
N ALA A 58 -10.26 13.28 -6.16
CA ALA A 58 -10.12 13.92 -7.46
C ALA A 58 -11.30 13.55 -8.36
N SER A 59 -11.76 14.51 -9.17
CA SER A 59 -12.88 14.36 -10.11
C SER A 59 -12.59 14.95 -11.49
N GLN A 60 -11.49 15.67 -11.61
CA GLN A 60 -11.04 16.30 -12.85
C GLN A 60 -9.53 16.29 -12.94
N GLY A 61 -9.01 16.25 -14.16
CA GLY A 61 -7.57 16.28 -14.42
C GLY A 61 -7.28 16.58 -15.89
N GLY A 62 -6.03 16.35 -16.28
CA GLY A 62 -5.55 16.47 -17.65
C GLY A 62 -6.03 15.34 -18.56
N LYS A 63 -5.40 15.22 -19.73
CA LYS A 63 -5.70 14.17 -20.70
C LYS A 63 -5.08 12.82 -20.36
N THR A 64 -4.12 12.80 -19.44
CA THR A 64 -3.41 11.61 -18.99
C THR A 64 -3.73 11.32 -17.52
N PRO A 65 -3.64 10.07 -17.06
CA PRO A 65 -3.80 9.74 -15.66
C PRO A 65 -2.86 10.55 -14.76
N ALA A 66 -3.31 10.82 -13.54
CA ALA A 66 -2.55 11.51 -12.50
C ALA A 66 -2.50 10.64 -11.24
N TYR A 67 -1.47 10.86 -10.41
CA TYR A 67 -1.18 9.99 -9.28
C TYR A 67 -0.77 10.77 -8.03
N LEU A 68 -1.15 10.23 -6.87
CA LEU A 68 -0.52 10.53 -5.59
C LEU A 68 0.51 9.43 -5.31
N VAL A 69 1.80 9.73 -5.47
CA VAL A 69 2.89 8.76 -5.29
C VAL A 69 3.47 8.93 -3.89
N SER A 70 3.51 7.86 -3.09
CA SER A 70 4.03 7.92 -1.73
C SER A 70 5.50 8.33 -1.70
N LYS A 71 5.89 9.15 -0.71
CA LYS A 71 7.27 9.58 -0.53
C LYS A 71 8.21 8.45 -0.12
N ASN A 72 7.67 7.39 0.51
CA ASN A 72 8.40 6.21 0.93
C ASN A 72 8.21 5.07 -0.04
N SER A 73 9.22 4.20 -0.14
CA SER A 73 9.20 2.94 -0.88
C SER A 73 9.07 1.76 0.08
N TYR A 74 8.48 0.67 -0.39
CA TYR A 74 8.19 -0.52 0.39
C TYR A 74 8.56 -1.77 -0.42
N GLN A 75 9.00 -2.82 0.25
CA GLN A 75 9.35 -4.11 -0.35
C GLN A 75 8.26 -5.15 -0.06
N ASP A 76 8.16 -5.59 1.19
CA ASP A 76 7.13 -6.51 1.67
C ASP A 76 6.18 -5.76 2.60
N PHE A 77 4.89 -5.82 2.29
CA PHE A 77 3.91 -4.99 2.99
C PHE A 77 2.48 -5.52 2.83
N MET A 78 1.62 -5.00 3.68
CA MET A 78 0.16 -4.99 3.50
C MET A 78 -0.31 -3.55 3.33
N ILE A 79 -1.22 -3.31 2.38
CA ILE A 79 -1.97 -2.06 2.23
C ILE A 79 -3.42 -2.32 2.58
N ARG A 80 -4.06 -1.35 3.24
CA ARG A 80 -5.51 -1.24 3.33
C ARG A 80 -5.91 0.14 2.81
N ALA A 81 -6.76 0.18 1.78
CA ALA A 81 -7.25 1.41 1.18
C ALA A 81 -8.78 1.42 1.15
N GLU A 82 -9.39 2.36 1.89
CA GLU A 82 -10.82 2.62 1.82
C GLU A 82 -11.09 3.70 0.77
N PHE A 83 -11.86 3.35 -0.25
CA PHE A 83 -12.13 4.21 -1.40
C PHE A 83 -13.61 4.22 -1.79
N TRP A 84 -14.01 5.30 -2.45
CA TRP A 84 -15.27 5.43 -3.16
C TRP A 84 -14.98 5.85 -4.59
N SER A 85 -15.66 5.26 -5.57
CA SER A 85 -15.53 5.61 -6.97
C SER A 85 -16.88 5.84 -7.62
N SER A 86 -16.96 6.75 -8.60
CA SER A 86 -18.14 6.82 -9.48
C SER A 86 -18.18 5.60 -10.40
N ASP A 87 -19.37 5.32 -10.99
CA ASP A 87 -19.56 4.15 -11.86
C ASP A 87 -18.68 4.18 -13.12
N ASP A 88 -18.29 5.38 -13.57
CA ASP A 88 -17.44 5.64 -14.73
C ASP A 88 -15.97 5.80 -14.36
N ALA A 89 -15.60 5.66 -13.08
CA ALA A 89 -14.24 5.89 -12.65
C ALA A 89 -13.27 4.86 -13.24
N ASN A 90 -12.12 5.38 -13.68
CA ASN A 90 -10.90 4.61 -13.93
C ASN A 90 -9.85 5.04 -12.90
N SER A 91 -9.46 4.12 -12.02
CA SER A 91 -8.55 4.35 -10.91
C SER A 91 -7.81 3.06 -10.56
N GLY A 92 -6.95 3.11 -9.56
CA GLY A 92 -6.23 1.94 -9.05
C GLY A 92 -5.29 2.29 -7.92
N VAL A 93 -4.83 1.24 -7.23
CA VAL A 93 -3.73 1.31 -6.28
C VAL A 93 -2.53 0.62 -6.92
N PHE A 94 -1.54 1.43 -7.28
CA PHE A 94 -0.28 0.95 -7.84
C PHE A 94 0.71 0.67 -6.70
N PHE A 95 1.58 -0.31 -6.89
CA PHE A 95 2.56 -0.68 -5.87
C PHE A 95 3.84 -1.25 -6.48
N ARG A 96 4.94 -1.14 -5.72
CA ARG A 96 6.30 -1.51 -6.14
C ARG A 96 6.72 -0.79 -7.44
N CYS A 97 6.39 0.51 -7.54
CA CYS A 97 6.69 1.31 -8.73
C CYS A 97 8.20 1.57 -8.87
N GLN A 98 8.78 1.29 -10.03
CA GLN A 98 10.22 1.43 -10.28
C GLN A 98 10.62 2.86 -10.65
N ASP A 99 9.72 3.59 -11.30
CA ASP A 99 9.90 4.99 -11.66
C ASP A 99 8.78 5.83 -11.06
N PRO A 100 9.01 6.54 -9.94
CA PRO A 100 7.99 7.34 -9.29
C PRO A 100 7.56 8.58 -10.08
N SER A 101 8.28 8.95 -11.14
CA SER A 101 7.94 10.08 -12.02
C SER A 101 7.09 9.67 -13.22
N ASN A 102 7.02 8.38 -13.53
CA ASN A 102 6.31 7.82 -14.68
C ASN A 102 5.61 6.51 -14.30
N ILE A 103 4.42 6.61 -13.74
CA ILE A 103 3.64 5.47 -13.27
C ILE A 103 2.92 4.79 -14.44
N THR A 104 3.18 3.50 -14.64
CA THR A 104 2.56 2.65 -15.66
C THR A 104 2.35 1.24 -15.14
N ASP A 105 1.48 0.45 -15.79
CA ASP A 105 1.28 -0.98 -15.52
C ASP A 105 2.46 -1.86 -16.00
N GLU A 106 3.47 -1.26 -16.64
CA GLU A 106 4.71 -1.96 -17.01
C GLU A 106 5.78 -1.86 -15.91
N ASN A 107 5.82 -0.76 -15.16
CA ASN A 107 6.82 -0.52 -14.13
C ASN A 107 6.24 -0.49 -12.70
N CYS A 108 4.95 -0.78 -12.55
CA CYS A 108 4.26 -1.02 -11.29
C CYS A 108 3.36 -2.25 -11.40
N TYR A 109 2.96 -2.84 -10.27
CA TYR A 109 1.74 -3.63 -10.20
C TYR A 109 0.56 -2.70 -9.97
N GLU A 110 -0.58 -2.97 -10.62
CA GLU A 110 -1.80 -2.19 -10.53
C GLU A 110 -2.96 -3.04 -10.01
N ALA A 111 -3.42 -2.80 -8.78
CA ALA A 111 -4.71 -3.27 -8.28
C ALA A 111 -5.80 -2.38 -8.87
N ASN A 112 -6.49 -2.85 -9.91
CA ASN A 112 -7.33 -2.04 -10.77
C ASN A 112 -8.72 -1.75 -10.18
N LEU A 113 -9.21 -0.53 -10.48
CA LEU A 113 -10.54 0.01 -10.20
C LEU A 113 -11.14 0.56 -11.50
N PHE A 114 -11.72 -0.30 -12.32
CA PHE A 114 -12.34 0.12 -13.57
C PHE A 114 -13.48 -0.81 -13.93
N ASP A 115 -14.70 -0.47 -13.48
CA ASP A 115 -15.92 -1.28 -13.68
C ASP A 115 -16.37 -1.37 -15.13
N GLN A 116 -16.01 -0.38 -15.96
CA GLN A 116 -16.36 -0.29 -17.37
C GLN A 116 -15.21 -0.66 -18.31
N ARG A 117 -14.16 -1.34 -17.77
CA ARG A 117 -13.04 -1.76 -18.61
C ARG A 117 -13.51 -2.64 -19.77
N PRO A 118 -13.10 -2.37 -21.04
CA PRO A 118 -13.50 -3.18 -22.20
C PRO A 118 -13.12 -4.66 -22.10
N ASP A 119 -11.94 -4.97 -21.54
CA ASP A 119 -11.58 -6.33 -21.13
C ASP A 119 -11.85 -6.49 -19.62
N PRO A 120 -13.00 -7.06 -19.22
CA PRO A 120 -13.39 -7.17 -17.82
C PRO A 120 -12.47 -8.09 -17.00
N THR A 121 -11.70 -8.99 -17.64
CA THR A 121 -10.79 -9.89 -16.93
C THR A 121 -9.65 -9.17 -16.23
N TYR A 122 -9.36 -7.94 -16.67
CA TYR A 122 -8.42 -7.04 -16.00
C TYR A 122 -9.09 -5.78 -15.43
N GLY A 123 -10.41 -5.82 -15.23
CA GLY A 123 -11.19 -4.77 -14.59
C GLY A 123 -11.00 -4.70 -13.08
N THR A 124 -12.01 -4.19 -12.39
CA THR A 124 -11.99 -4.02 -10.94
C THR A 124 -11.64 -5.31 -10.21
N GLY A 125 -10.64 -5.26 -9.33
CA GLY A 125 -10.19 -6.41 -8.54
C GLY A 125 -9.12 -7.28 -9.21
N ALA A 126 -8.70 -6.99 -10.43
CA ALA A 126 -7.56 -7.65 -11.08
C ALA A 126 -6.22 -6.99 -10.68
N ILE A 127 -5.12 -7.72 -10.89
CA ILE A 127 -3.78 -7.11 -11.01
C ILE A 127 -3.49 -7.05 -12.51
N VAL A 128 -3.47 -5.83 -13.07
CA VAL A 128 -3.40 -5.63 -14.53
C VAL A 128 -2.20 -6.35 -15.15
N LYS A 129 -2.43 -7.11 -16.23
CA LYS A 129 -1.45 -7.94 -16.95
C LYS A 129 -0.78 -9.05 -16.10
N VAL A 130 -1.17 -9.23 -14.84
CA VAL A 130 -0.55 -10.19 -13.92
C VAL A 130 -1.55 -11.23 -13.44
N ALA A 131 -2.70 -10.82 -12.90
CA ALA A 131 -3.74 -11.72 -12.42
C ALA A 131 -5.12 -11.26 -12.88
N LYS A 132 -5.82 -12.11 -13.58
CA LYS A 132 -7.21 -11.88 -14.02
C LYS A 132 -8.17 -12.03 -12.84
N VAL A 133 -9.32 -11.38 -12.96
CA VAL A 133 -10.47 -11.56 -12.06
C VAL A 133 -11.66 -12.14 -12.83
N ASP A 134 -12.33 -13.14 -12.26
CA ASP A 134 -13.56 -13.74 -12.81
C ASP A 134 -14.38 -14.37 -11.69
N PRO A 135 -15.64 -13.95 -11.46
CA PRO A 135 -16.30 -12.81 -12.10
C PRO A 135 -15.72 -11.46 -11.58
N MET A 136 -15.73 -10.44 -12.45
CA MET A 136 -15.31 -9.09 -12.06
C MET A 136 -16.34 -8.47 -11.10
N PRO A 137 -15.93 -8.07 -9.88
CA PRO A 137 -16.81 -7.35 -8.97
C PRO A 137 -17.05 -5.91 -9.44
N LYS A 138 -18.08 -5.26 -8.89
CA LYS A 138 -18.41 -3.84 -9.11
C LYS A 138 -18.13 -3.03 -7.87
N ALA A 139 -17.41 -1.92 -8.03
CA ALA A 139 -17.02 -1.01 -6.97
C ALA A 139 -17.70 0.36 -7.03
N GLY A 140 -18.27 0.75 -8.17
CA GLY A 140 -18.88 2.06 -8.37
C GLY A 140 -20.04 2.37 -7.42
N GLY A 141 -20.20 3.66 -7.08
CA GLY A 141 -21.32 4.19 -6.31
C GLY A 141 -21.30 3.89 -4.79
N LYS A 142 -20.26 3.25 -4.26
CA LYS A 142 -20.19 2.85 -2.84
C LYS A 142 -18.78 2.90 -2.27
N TRP A 143 -18.68 2.90 -0.94
CA TRP A 143 -17.40 2.71 -0.25
C TRP A 143 -16.96 1.25 -0.31
N ASN A 144 -15.67 1.05 -0.56
CA ASN A 144 -15.03 -0.25 -0.71
C ASN A 144 -13.71 -0.28 0.06
N VAL A 145 -13.18 -1.47 0.28
CA VAL A 145 -11.87 -1.69 0.89
C VAL A 145 -11.05 -2.60 -0.01
N PHE A 146 -9.88 -2.13 -0.46
CA PHE A 146 -8.80 -2.99 -0.94
C PHE A 146 -7.90 -3.36 0.22
N GLU A 147 -7.54 -4.65 0.29
CA GLU A 147 -6.43 -5.16 1.06
C GLU A 147 -5.45 -5.82 0.08
N ILE A 148 -4.23 -5.30 0.04
CA ILE A 148 -3.18 -5.75 -0.86
C ILE A 148 -2.05 -6.29 -0.01
N THR A 149 -1.62 -7.52 -0.25
CA THR A 149 -0.43 -8.11 0.36
C THR A 149 0.60 -8.37 -0.73
N ALA A 150 1.82 -7.85 -0.52
CA ALA A 150 2.98 -8.16 -1.34
C ALA A 150 4.09 -8.69 -0.41
N ARG A 151 4.44 -9.98 -0.55
CA ARG A 151 5.49 -10.64 0.24
C ARG A 151 6.38 -11.48 -0.67
N GLY A 152 7.64 -11.07 -0.84
CA GLY A 152 8.51 -11.69 -1.84
C GLY A 152 7.87 -11.61 -3.22
N THR A 153 7.63 -12.76 -3.85
CA THR A 153 6.95 -12.89 -5.15
C THR A 153 5.43 -13.03 -5.04
N HIS A 154 4.91 -13.31 -3.83
CA HIS A 154 3.49 -13.57 -3.60
C HIS A 154 2.69 -12.28 -3.49
N LEU A 155 1.69 -12.12 -4.38
CA LEU A 155 0.79 -10.98 -4.46
C LEU A 155 -0.64 -11.45 -4.22
N VAL A 156 -1.31 -10.84 -3.24
CA VAL A 156 -2.71 -11.13 -2.93
C VAL A 156 -3.52 -9.85 -2.93
N LEU A 157 -4.66 -9.86 -3.60
CA LEU A 157 -5.62 -8.76 -3.62
C LEU A 157 -6.97 -9.24 -3.07
N VAL A 158 -7.51 -8.49 -2.12
CA VAL A 158 -8.82 -8.71 -1.52
C VAL A 158 -9.65 -7.45 -1.68
N LEU A 159 -10.84 -7.55 -2.25
CA LEU A 159 -11.80 -6.45 -2.36
C LEU A 159 -13.04 -6.79 -1.52
N ASN A 160 -13.33 -5.93 -0.54
CA ASN A 160 -14.48 -6.10 0.37
C ASN A 160 -14.53 -7.49 1.04
N GLY A 161 -13.37 -8.03 1.45
CA GLY A 161 -13.26 -9.34 2.10
C GLY A 161 -13.25 -10.52 1.13
N VAL A 162 -13.40 -10.30 -0.18
CA VAL A 162 -13.33 -11.36 -1.20
C VAL A 162 -11.97 -11.33 -1.89
N LYS A 163 -11.25 -12.45 -1.89
CA LYS A 163 -9.98 -12.57 -2.59
C LYS A 163 -10.23 -12.57 -4.11
N THR A 164 -9.69 -11.59 -4.81
CA THR A 164 -9.87 -11.38 -6.24
C THR A 164 -8.64 -11.74 -7.06
N ALA A 165 -7.44 -11.70 -6.44
CA ALA A 165 -6.22 -12.20 -7.07
C ALA A 165 -5.32 -12.86 -6.02
N ASP A 166 -4.59 -13.90 -6.44
CA ASP A 166 -3.61 -14.64 -5.65
C ASP A 166 -2.59 -15.26 -6.62
N VAL A 167 -1.36 -14.68 -6.68
CA VAL A 167 -0.42 -14.99 -7.75
C VAL A 167 1.02 -14.83 -7.30
N GLU A 168 1.91 -15.65 -7.88
CA GLU A 168 3.36 -15.48 -7.80
C GLU A 168 3.86 -14.67 -8.99
N ASN A 169 4.57 -13.56 -8.73
CA ASN A 169 5.19 -12.73 -9.76
C ASN A 169 6.44 -12.03 -9.23
N SER A 170 7.58 -12.23 -9.88
CA SER A 170 8.89 -11.74 -9.46
C SER A 170 9.37 -10.50 -10.22
N LYS A 171 8.53 -9.89 -11.08
CA LYS A 171 8.94 -8.78 -11.96
C LYS A 171 9.39 -7.55 -11.16
N LEU A 172 8.66 -7.21 -10.08
CA LEU A 172 8.89 -6.01 -9.29
C LEU A 172 9.01 -6.37 -7.79
N THR A 173 10.06 -5.89 -7.13
CA THR A 173 10.37 -6.28 -5.75
C THR A 173 10.10 -5.21 -4.71
N SER A 174 10.24 -3.92 -5.07
CA SER A 174 10.07 -2.79 -4.14
C SER A 174 9.73 -1.52 -4.91
N GLY A 175 9.30 -0.49 -4.19
CA GLY A 175 9.00 0.83 -4.74
C GLY A 175 7.90 1.53 -3.96
N PRO A 176 7.59 2.80 -4.28
CA PRO A 176 6.45 3.51 -3.72
C PRO A 176 5.13 2.88 -4.15
N ILE A 177 4.06 3.27 -3.44
CA ILE A 177 2.68 3.08 -3.87
C ILE A 177 2.20 4.33 -4.59
N ALA A 178 1.19 4.18 -5.48
CA ALA A 178 0.55 5.32 -6.10
C ALA A 178 -0.97 5.13 -6.17
N LEU A 179 -1.72 6.19 -5.87
CA LEU A 179 -3.17 6.24 -5.97
C LEU A 179 -3.53 6.99 -7.25
N GLN A 180 -4.28 6.35 -8.14
CA GLN A 180 -4.57 6.89 -9.47
C GLN A 180 -5.86 7.69 -9.50
N TRP A 181 -5.85 8.76 -10.29
CA TRP A 181 -7.00 9.33 -10.96
C TRP A 181 -6.81 9.18 -12.48
N GLY A 182 -7.68 8.46 -13.16
CA GLY A 182 -7.67 8.31 -14.62
C GLY A 182 -8.91 8.91 -15.28
N GLN A 183 -10.07 8.74 -14.63
CA GLN A 183 -11.36 9.21 -15.10
C GLN A 183 -12.38 9.16 -13.97
N GLY A 184 -13.47 9.94 -14.09
CA GLY A 184 -14.57 9.96 -13.12
C GLY A 184 -14.16 10.57 -11.79
N THR A 185 -14.80 10.13 -10.71
CA THR A 185 -14.51 10.58 -9.35
C THR A 185 -13.95 9.44 -8.52
N ILE A 186 -12.82 9.69 -7.85
CA ILE A 186 -12.24 8.79 -6.86
C ILE A 186 -12.07 9.52 -5.53
N LYS A 187 -12.36 8.84 -4.42
CA LYS A 187 -12.17 9.34 -3.05
C LYS A 187 -11.43 8.27 -2.24
N PHE A 188 -10.45 8.68 -1.44
CA PHE A 188 -9.77 7.85 -0.45
C PHE A 188 -9.97 8.47 0.93
N ARG A 189 -10.64 7.76 1.86
CA ARG A 189 -10.83 8.28 3.22
C ARG A 189 -9.86 7.67 4.23
N LYS A 190 -9.30 6.49 3.93
CA LYS A 190 -8.27 5.87 4.75
C LYS A 190 -7.33 5.05 3.88
N VAL A 191 -6.04 5.31 4.01
CA VAL A 191 -5.00 4.49 3.38
C VAL A 191 -3.92 4.22 4.41
N GLU A 192 -3.67 2.94 4.66
CA GLU A 192 -2.69 2.48 5.64
C GLU A 192 -1.76 1.47 4.99
N ILE A 193 -0.51 1.47 5.41
CA ILE A 193 0.49 0.49 4.98
C ILE A 193 1.22 -0.08 6.20
N LYS A 194 1.52 -1.38 6.15
CA LYS A 194 2.25 -2.09 7.20
C LYS A 194 3.35 -2.92 6.55
N PRO A 195 4.64 -2.61 6.79
CA PRO A 195 5.73 -3.53 6.45
C PRO A 195 5.55 -4.87 7.15
N ILE A 196 5.97 -5.98 6.50
CA ILE A 196 5.82 -7.35 7.03
C ILE A 196 7.08 -8.19 6.84
#